data_02a0afd92018b9577c38ab1413fb1131
#
_entry.id   02a0afd92018b9577c38ab1413fb1131
#
_cell.length_a   1.000
_cell.length_b   1.000
_cell.length_c   1.000
_cell.angle_alpha   90.00
_cell.angle_beta   90.00
_cell.angle_gamma   90.00
#
_symmetry.space_group_name_H-M   'P 1'
#
loop_
_entity.id
_entity.type
_entity.pdbx_description
1 polymer ?
#
loop_
_entity_poly.entity_id
_entity_poly.type
_entity_poly.pdbx_seq_one_letter_code
_entity_poly.pdbx_strand_id
1 'polypeptide(L)'
;AHPDDDILGCGGTLSKMKKNNLIKVLFIGEGTSCRFANLKINKKQIKKEIEIRERNAKQALKSLGIKYYEFTNFPCGRLDTVPIIEINKKIENEVSSFRPNIIYTHSENDCNNDHRIVFRSTMMATRPTSKHTVDEIFSFEILSSSEWNFTKEFSPNYFEILNKKNIQAKWKALSF
;
A
#
# COMPACT_ATOMS: atom_id res chain seq x y z
N ALA A 1 1.19 -2.27 -1.12
CA ALA A 1 0.99 -3.36 -2.09
C ALA A 1 -0.42 -3.95 -1.94
N HIS A 2 -0.79 -4.44 -0.76
CA HIS A 2 -2.03 -5.19 -0.53
C HIS A 2 -2.97 -4.47 0.44
N PRO A 3 -4.29 -4.83 0.44
CA PRO A 3 -5.23 -4.28 1.40
C PRO A 3 -4.94 -4.82 2.82
N ASP A 4 -4.27 -4.07 3.63
CA ASP A 4 -3.83 -4.15 5.04
C ASP A 4 -2.47 -3.44 5.25
N ASP A 5 -1.59 -3.42 4.25
CA ASP A 5 -0.26 -2.80 4.35
C ASP A 5 -0.33 -1.32 4.75
N ASP A 6 -1.32 -0.60 4.25
CA ASP A 6 -1.58 0.81 4.57
C ASP A 6 -1.84 1.03 6.06
N ILE A 7 -2.62 0.13 6.68
CA ILE A 7 -2.92 0.21 8.10
C ILE A 7 -1.75 -0.34 8.93
N LEU A 8 -1.15 -1.45 8.53
CA LEU A 8 0.00 -2.06 9.22
C LEU A 8 1.19 -1.10 9.26
N GLY A 9 1.58 -0.53 8.13
CA GLY A 9 2.69 0.41 8.03
C GLY A 9 2.35 1.81 8.52
N CYS A 10 1.26 2.41 8.02
CA CYS A 10 0.98 3.83 8.14
C CYS A 10 -0.28 4.18 8.94
N GLY A 11 -1.09 3.24 9.46
CA GLY A 11 -2.41 3.52 10.03
C GLY A 11 -2.43 4.59 11.13
N GLY A 12 -1.40 4.64 11.98
CA GLY A 12 -1.25 5.69 13.00
C GLY A 12 -0.97 7.07 12.39
N THR A 13 -0.04 7.13 11.44
CA THR A 13 0.32 8.32 10.67
C THR A 13 -0.88 8.86 9.89
N LEU A 14 -1.59 7.98 9.16
CA LEU A 14 -2.81 8.32 8.44
C LEU A 14 -3.88 8.91 9.39
N SER A 15 -4.06 8.32 10.57
CA SER A 15 -4.97 8.85 11.60
C SER A 15 -4.60 10.25 12.07
N LYS A 16 -3.30 10.55 12.16
CA LYS A 16 -2.79 11.87 12.53
C LYS A 16 -2.98 12.88 11.41
N MET A 17 -2.57 12.51 10.19
CA MET A 17 -2.51 13.41 9.04
C MET A 17 -3.88 13.80 8.48
N LYS A 18 -4.89 12.92 8.59
CA LYS A 18 -6.23 13.13 8.01
C LYS A 18 -6.94 14.43 8.38
N LYS A 19 -6.53 15.07 9.48
CA LYS A 19 -7.17 16.31 9.95
C LYS A 19 -6.91 17.49 9.01
N ASN A 20 -5.69 17.55 8.44
CA ASN A 20 -5.21 18.69 7.67
C ASN A 20 -4.79 18.32 6.25
N ASN A 21 -4.98 17.06 5.85
CA ASN A 21 -4.52 16.56 4.57
C ASN A 21 -5.61 15.77 3.86
N LEU A 22 -5.62 15.86 2.53
CA LEU A 22 -6.36 14.98 1.67
C LEU A 22 -5.53 13.71 1.46
N ILE A 23 -6.11 12.55 1.80
CA ILE A 23 -5.40 11.26 1.73
C ILE A 23 -6.10 10.36 0.73
N LYS A 24 -5.31 9.75 -0.17
CA LYS A 24 -5.75 8.68 -1.06
C LYS A 24 -4.88 7.44 -0.86
N VAL A 25 -5.50 6.27 -0.85
CA VAL A 25 -4.81 4.97 -0.77
C VAL A 25 -4.98 4.23 -2.09
N LEU A 26 -3.86 3.77 -2.66
CA LEU A 26 -3.82 2.97 -3.88
C LEU A 26 -3.35 1.56 -3.55
N PHE A 27 -4.24 0.58 -3.71
CA PHE A 27 -3.92 -0.84 -3.57
C PHE A 27 -3.56 -1.43 -4.94
N ILE A 28 -2.35 -1.97 -5.05
CA ILE A 28 -1.83 -2.51 -6.31
C ILE A 28 -2.23 -3.97 -6.49
N GLY A 29 -1.94 -4.83 -5.53
CA GLY A 29 -2.32 -6.24 -5.52
C GLY A 29 -3.62 -6.50 -4.76
N GLU A 30 -4.38 -7.51 -5.19
CA GLU A 30 -5.67 -7.87 -4.56
C GLU A 30 -5.50 -8.55 -3.18
N GLY A 31 -4.30 -9.00 -2.83
CA GLY A 31 -3.92 -9.49 -1.49
C GLY A 31 -4.43 -10.89 -1.13
N THR A 32 -4.90 -11.70 -2.07
CA THR A 32 -5.60 -12.96 -1.78
C THR A 32 -5.12 -14.16 -2.60
N SER A 33 -4.96 -14.01 -3.91
CA SER A 33 -4.74 -15.15 -4.83
C SER A 33 -3.46 -15.93 -4.56
N CYS A 34 -2.45 -15.35 -3.92
CA CYS A 34 -1.21 -16.04 -3.55
C CYS A 34 -1.43 -17.22 -2.58
N ARG A 35 -2.55 -17.25 -1.85
CA ARG A 35 -2.90 -18.31 -0.89
C ARG A 35 -3.43 -19.57 -1.54
N PHE A 36 -3.66 -19.56 -2.86
CA PHE A 36 -4.24 -20.67 -3.61
C PHE A 36 -3.22 -21.28 -4.56
N ALA A 37 -3.01 -22.60 -4.45
CA ALA A 37 -2.11 -23.34 -5.31
C ALA A 37 -2.61 -23.39 -6.77
N ASN A 38 -3.92 -23.48 -6.98
CA ASN A 38 -4.53 -23.57 -8.31
C ASN A 38 -5.56 -22.46 -8.54
N LEU A 39 -5.16 -21.44 -9.28
CA LEU A 39 -6.00 -20.28 -9.55
C LEU A 39 -7.23 -20.61 -10.43
N LYS A 40 -7.12 -21.58 -11.35
CA LYS A 40 -8.22 -21.93 -12.26
C LYS A 40 -9.33 -22.66 -11.51
N ILE A 41 -8.97 -23.66 -10.68
CA ILE A 41 -9.93 -24.44 -9.89
C ILE A 41 -10.62 -23.55 -8.85
N ASN A 42 -9.86 -22.66 -8.20
CA ASN A 42 -10.35 -21.84 -7.09
C ASN A 42 -10.91 -20.47 -7.51
N LYS A 43 -11.09 -20.22 -8.80
CA LYS A 43 -11.45 -18.88 -9.33
C LYS A 43 -12.66 -18.25 -8.62
N LYS A 44 -13.72 -19.01 -8.38
CA LYS A 44 -14.94 -18.50 -7.71
C LYS A 44 -14.67 -18.13 -6.25
N GLN A 45 -13.90 -18.97 -5.54
CA GLN A 45 -13.54 -18.73 -4.14
C GLN A 45 -12.59 -17.52 -4.04
N ILE A 46 -11.56 -17.45 -4.87
CA ILE A 46 -10.63 -16.32 -4.93
C ILE A 46 -11.39 -15.01 -5.11
N LYS A 47 -12.31 -14.96 -6.09
CA LYS A 47 -13.12 -13.75 -6.31
C LYS A 47 -13.91 -13.34 -5.08
N LYS A 48 -14.57 -14.29 -4.41
CA LYS A 48 -15.31 -14.03 -3.16
C LYS A 48 -14.42 -13.48 -2.05
N GLU A 49 -13.23 -14.05 -1.89
CA GLU A 49 -12.29 -13.61 -0.85
C GLU A 49 -11.67 -12.23 -1.17
N ILE A 50 -11.42 -11.91 -2.44
CA ILE A 50 -11.03 -10.56 -2.87
C ILE A 50 -12.12 -9.54 -2.49
N GLU A 51 -13.38 -9.83 -2.81
CA GLU A 51 -14.50 -8.95 -2.47
C GLU A 51 -14.64 -8.73 -0.96
N ILE A 52 -14.40 -9.77 -0.14
CA ILE A 52 -14.37 -9.66 1.33
C ILE A 52 -13.22 -8.75 1.77
N ARG A 53 -12.01 -8.97 1.25
CA ARG A 53 -10.81 -8.21 1.61
C ARG A 53 -10.95 -6.74 1.23
N GLU A 54 -11.44 -6.44 0.02
CA GLU A 54 -11.74 -5.06 -0.37
C GLU A 54 -12.78 -4.39 0.55
N ARG A 55 -13.85 -5.11 0.91
CA ARG A 55 -14.86 -4.59 1.83
C ARG A 55 -14.26 -4.27 3.20
N ASN A 56 -13.41 -5.14 3.74
CA ASN A 56 -12.74 -4.92 5.01
C ASN A 56 -11.78 -3.72 4.93
N ALA A 57 -10.98 -3.59 3.87
CA ALA A 57 -10.13 -2.44 3.65
C ALA A 57 -10.93 -1.13 3.57
N LYS A 58 -12.07 -1.12 2.86
CA LYS A 58 -12.97 0.04 2.81
C LYS A 58 -13.50 0.42 4.21
N GLN A 59 -13.84 -0.57 5.04
CA GLN A 59 -14.27 -0.33 6.44
C GLN A 59 -13.13 0.23 7.29
N ALA A 60 -11.93 -0.32 7.17
CA ALA A 60 -10.73 0.17 7.84
C ALA A 60 -10.45 1.64 7.48
N LEU A 61 -10.41 1.98 6.20
CA LEU A 61 -10.22 3.36 5.71
C LEU A 61 -11.33 4.29 6.20
N LYS A 62 -12.58 3.86 6.13
CA LYS A 62 -13.74 4.62 6.65
C LYS A 62 -13.59 4.91 8.15
N SER A 63 -13.10 3.94 8.94
CA SER A 63 -12.89 4.12 10.38
C SER A 63 -11.83 5.19 10.68
N LEU A 64 -10.85 5.35 9.80
CA LEU A 64 -9.86 6.42 9.82
C LEU A 64 -10.36 7.74 9.22
N GLY A 65 -11.54 7.77 8.58
CA GLY A 65 -12.10 8.94 7.90
C GLY A 65 -11.46 9.21 6.53
N ILE A 66 -10.83 8.21 5.91
CA ILE A 66 -10.25 8.28 4.57
C ILE A 66 -11.33 7.91 3.57
N LYS A 67 -11.52 8.78 2.54
CA LYS A 67 -12.62 8.66 1.57
C LYS A 67 -12.13 8.29 0.17
N TYR A 68 -10.86 8.53 -0.16
CA TYR A 68 -10.31 8.31 -1.48
C TYR A 68 -9.43 7.07 -1.48
N TYR A 69 -9.76 6.11 -2.31
CA TYR A 69 -9.01 4.87 -2.49
C TYR A 69 -9.28 4.28 -3.88
N GLU A 70 -8.34 3.48 -4.35
CA GLU A 70 -8.44 2.77 -5.62
C GLU A 70 -7.87 1.35 -5.45
N PHE A 71 -8.51 0.36 -6.09
CA PHE A 71 -8.05 -1.03 -6.17
C PHE A 71 -7.73 -1.35 -7.61
N THR A 72 -6.50 -1.79 -7.90
CA THR A 72 -6.10 -2.16 -9.26
C THR A 72 -6.27 -3.65 -9.54
N ASN A 73 -6.34 -4.46 -8.50
CA ASN A 73 -6.56 -5.91 -8.57
C ASN A 73 -5.53 -6.70 -9.38
N PHE A 74 -4.26 -6.27 -9.39
CA PHE A 74 -3.18 -7.11 -9.89
C PHE A 74 -3.00 -8.36 -9.00
N PRO A 75 -2.48 -9.48 -9.56
CA PRO A 75 -2.41 -10.76 -8.84
C PRO A 75 -1.42 -10.69 -7.67
N CYS A 76 -1.89 -10.99 -6.45
CA CYS A 76 -1.07 -11.02 -5.24
C CYS A 76 0.02 -12.11 -5.30
N GLY A 77 1.22 -11.77 -4.84
CA GLY A 77 2.39 -12.65 -4.85
C GLY A 77 2.94 -12.94 -6.24
N ARG A 78 2.46 -12.22 -7.25
CA ARG A 78 2.79 -12.41 -8.68
C ARG A 78 2.93 -11.09 -9.44
N LEU A 79 3.23 -9.99 -8.76
CA LEU A 79 3.44 -8.71 -9.45
C LEU A 79 4.66 -8.76 -10.40
N ASP A 80 5.59 -9.70 -10.18
CA ASP A 80 6.69 -10.00 -11.09
C ASP A 80 6.26 -10.60 -12.44
N THR A 81 5.06 -11.15 -12.53
CA THR A 81 4.48 -11.65 -13.78
C THR A 81 3.71 -10.58 -14.56
N VAL A 82 3.49 -9.41 -13.95
CA VAL A 82 2.87 -8.25 -14.58
C VAL A 82 3.96 -7.39 -15.20
N PRO A 83 3.86 -6.98 -16.48
CA PRO A 83 4.80 -6.03 -17.04
C PRO A 83 4.90 -4.79 -16.14
N ILE A 84 6.09 -4.50 -15.63
CA ILE A 84 6.30 -3.42 -14.65
C ILE A 84 5.79 -2.07 -15.17
N ILE A 85 5.77 -1.88 -16.49
CA ILE A 85 5.24 -0.66 -17.12
C ILE A 85 3.74 -0.46 -16.85
N GLU A 86 2.96 -1.53 -16.70
CA GLU A 86 1.54 -1.44 -16.38
C GLU A 86 1.33 -0.90 -14.96
N ILE A 87 2.13 -1.40 -14.01
CA ILE A 87 2.11 -0.93 -12.62
C ILE A 87 2.58 0.54 -12.56
N ASN A 88 3.69 0.86 -13.26
CA ASN A 88 4.20 2.23 -13.35
C ASN A 88 3.14 3.19 -13.87
N LYS A 89 2.47 2.83 -14.99
CA LYS A 89 1.43 3.68 -15.59
C LYS A 89 0.22 3.86 -14.68
N LYS A 90 -0.15 2.82 -13.92
CA LYS A 90 -1.24 2.95 -12.94
C LYS A 90 -0.89 3.97 -11.87
N ILE A 91 0.30 3.89 -11.28
CA ILE A 91 0.77 4.84 -10.27
C ILE A 91 0.93 6.24 -10.88
N GLU A 92 1.53 6.36 -12.07
CA GLU A 92 1.71 7.63 -12.76
C GLU A 92 0.38 8.36 -13.03
N ASN A 93 -0.65 7.61 -13.44
CA ASN A 93 -1.99 8.15 -13.63
C ASN A 93 -2.60 8.66 -12.32
N GLU A 94 -2.41 7.94 -11.22
CA GLU A 94 -2.88 8.35 -9.90
C GLU A 94 -2.12 9.60 -9.40
N VAL A 95 -0.81 9.65 -9.57
CA VAL A 95 0.01 10.83 -9.23
C VAL A 95 -0.43 12.04 -10.06
N SER A 96 -0.66 11.87 -11.36
CA SER A 96 -1.07 12.96 -12.25
C SER A 96 -2.48 13.49 -11.93
N SER A 97 -3.40 12.62 -11.52
CA SER A 97 -4.80 12.99 -11.25
C SER A 97 -5.00 13.53 -9.83
N PHE A 98 -4.41 12.89 -8.83
CA PHE A 98 -4.54 13.28 -7.42
C PHE A 98 -3.56 14.39 -7.01
N ARG A 99 -2.40 14.49 -7.69
CA ARG A 99 -1.33 15.47 -7.48
C ARG A 99 -0.83 15.52 -6.03
N PRO A 100 -0.37 14.40 -5.47
CA PRO A 100 0.09 14.35 -4.08
C PRO A 100 1.40 15.13 -3.90
N ASN A 101 1.54 15.82 -2.77
CA ASN A 101 2.82 16.39 -2.33
C ASN A 101 3.70 15.31 -1.69
N ILE A 102 3.09 14.38 -0.98
CA ILE A 102 3.80 13.34 -0.20
C ILE A 102 3.26 11.97 -0.61
N ILE A 103 4.17 11.03 -0.80
CA ILE A 103 3.84 9.61 -1.04
C ILE A 103 4.50 8.74 0.04
N TYR A 104 3.72 7.82 0.60
CA TYR A 104 4.19 6.72 1.41
C TYR A 104 4.18 5.44 0.59
N THR A 105 5.28 4.71 0.56
CA THR A 105 5.43 3.46 -0.18
C THR A 105 6.20 2.42 0.65
N HIS A 106 6.28 1.18 0.15
CA HIS A 106 7.06 0.13 0.80
C HIS A 106 8.57 0.40 0.79
N SER A 107 9.33 -0.38 1.56
CA SER A 107 10.78 -0.36 1.53
C SER A 107 11.32 -1.15 0.33
N GLU A 108 12.40 -0.68 -0.28
CA GLU A 108 13.18 -1.44 -1.28
C GLU A 108 13.79 -2.73 -0.72
N ASN A 109 13.95 -2.78 0.60
CA ASN A 109 14.59 -3.88 1.33
C ASN A 109 13.59 -4.86 1.94
N ASP A 110 12.30 -4.74 1.62
CA ASP A 110 11.29 -5.67 2.12
C ASP A 110 11.52 -7.09 1.56
N CYS A 111 11.28 -8.12 2.38
CA CYS A 111 11.38 -9.52 1.95
C CYS A 111 10.29 -9.88 0.93
N ASN A 112 9.10 -9.27 1.03
CA ASN A 112 8.01 -9.49 0.10
C ASN A 112 8.32 -8.89 -1.29
N ASN A 113 8.28 -9.73 -2.32
CA ASN A 113 8.59 -9.32 -3.69
C ASN A 113 7.62 -8.27 -4.24
N ASP A 114 6.31 -8.39 -3.94
CA ASP A 114 5.31 -7.41 -4.37
C ASP A 114 5.60 -6.03 -3.77
N HIS A 115 6.04 -5.96 -2.50
CA HIS A 115 6.41 -4.70 -1.84
C HIS A 115 7.57 -4.02 -2.56
N ARG A 116 8.62 -4.78 -2.93
CA ARG A 116 9.76 -4.26 -3.71
C ARG A 116 9.37 -3.77 -5.09
N ILE A 117 8.46 -4.48 -5.77
CA ILE A 117 7.97 -4.08 -7.08
C ILE A 117 7.18 -2.78 -6.98
N VAL A 118 6.29 -2.65 -5.97
CA VAL A 118 5.55 -1.42 -5.72
C VAL A 118 6.49 -0.25 -5.41
N PHE A 119 7.52 -0.47 -4.57
CA PHE A 119 8.54 0.54 -4.34
C PHE A 119 9.20 1.01 -5.64
N ARG A 120 9.73 0.08 -6.45
CA ARG A 120 10.38 0.39 -7.73
C ARG A 120 9.45 1.12 -8.69
N SER A 121 8.20 0.68 -8.78
CA SER A 121 7.19 1.30 -9.63
C SER A 121 6.85 2.71 -9.15
N THR A 122 6.79 2.94 -7.84
CA THR A 122 6.60 4.28 -7.26
C THR A 122 7.75 5.19 -7.63
N MET A 123 9.01 4.75 -7.46
CA MET A 123 10.19 5.52 -7.85
C MET A 123 10.21 5.87 -9.34
N MET A 124 9.79 4.95 -10.20
CA MET A 124 9.70 5.19 -11.65
C MET A 124 8.61 6.17 -12.01
N ALA A 125 7.44 6.07 -11.38
CA ALA A 125 6.26 6.89 -11.66
C ALA A 125 6.37 8.33 -11.13
N THR A 126 7.24 8.57 -10.16
CA THR A 126 7.43 9.89 -9.50
C THR A 126 8.66 10.65 -9.94
N ARG A 127 9.37 10.16 -10.98
CA ARG A 127 10.53 10.87 -11.52
C ARG A 127 10.15 12.30 -11.95
N PRO A 128 11.06 13.29 -11.82
CA PRO A 128 10.78 14.72 -12.13
C PRO A 128 10.39 15.02 -13.59
N THR A 129 10.33 14.01 -14.45
CA THR A 129 9.86 14.11 -15.84
C THR A 129 8.33 14.14 -15.97
N SER A 130 7.59 13.92 -14.89
CA SER A 130 6.13 13.94 -14.88
C SER A 130 5.58 15.36 -14.89
N LYS A 131 4.29 15.51 -15.26
CA LYS A 131 3.57 16.80 -15.22
C LYS A 131 3.37 17.34 -13.80
N HIS A 132 3.57 16.53 -12.79
CA HIS A 132 3.48 16.86 -11.38
C HIS A 132 4.69 16.29 -10.64
N THR A 133 5.36 17.13 -9.86
CA THR A 133 6.48 16.73 -9.01
C THR A 133 5.97 16.45 -7.61
N VAL A 134 6.34 15.30 -7.09
CA VAL A 134 6.09 14.91 -5.68
C VAL A 134 7.22 15.48 -4.84
N ASP A 135 6.89 16.17 -3.75
CA ASP A 135 7.89 16.86 -2.92
C ASP A 135 8.66 15.89 -2.03
N GLU A 136 7.96 14.90 -1.46
CA GLU A 136 8.55 13.94 -0.51
C GLU A 136 8.04 12.53 -0.74
N ILE A 137 8.94 11.55 -0.60
CA ILE A 137 8.60 10.11 -0.64
C ILE A 137 9.18 9.44 0.60
N PHE A 138 8.30 8.82 1.37
CA PHE A 138 8.66 8.05 2.56
C PHE A 138 8.45 6.56 2.34
N SER A 139 9.43 5.77 2.77
CA SER A 139 9.28 4.31 2.87
C SER A 139 8.84 3.93 4.27
N PHE A 140 7.94 2.97 4.37
CA PHE A 140 7.53 2.40 5.64
C PHE A 140 7.88 0.90 5.73
N GLU A 141 8.01 0.42 6.95
CA GLU A 141 8.21 -0.99 7.23
C GLU A 141 6.87 -1.72 7.41
N ILE A 142 6.89 -3.02 7.09
CA ILE A 142 5.82 -3.96 7.44
C ILE A 142 6.43 -5.03 8.33
N LEU A 143 6.06 -5.06 9.62
CA LEU A 143 6.66 -5.93 10.63
C LEU A 143 6.55 -7.43 10.34
N SER A 144 5.68 -7.85 9.43
CA SER A 144 5.58 -9.25 9.00
C SER A 144 6.51 -9.64 7.84
N SER A 145 7.24 -8.67 7.25
CA SER A 145 8.08 -8.92 6.08
C SER A 145 9.37 -8.11 6.03
N SER A 146 9.39 -6.86 6.47
CA SER A 146 10.60 -6.01 6.37
C SER A 146 11.75 -6.53 7.23
N GLU A 147 11.47 -7.03 8.44
CA GLU A 147 12.46 -7.58 9.38
C GLU A 147 13.06 -8.92 8.93
N TRP A 148 12.48 -9.59 7.93
CA TRP A 148 12.98 -10.87 7.42
C TRP A 148 14.05 -10.72 6.33
N ASN A 149 14.44 -9.52 5.96
CA ASN A 149 15.59 -9.30 5.08
C ASN A 149 16.88 -9.17 5.89
N PHE A 150 17.51 -10.30 6.20
CA PHE A 150 18.74 -10.36 6.98
C PHE A 150 19.98 -9.79 6.31
N THR A 151 19.91 -9.49 5.01
CA THR A 151 21.05 -8.93 4.26
C THR A 151 21.06 -7.41 4.25
N LYS A 152 19.90 -6.78 4.38
CA LYS A 152 19.76 -5.33 4.37
C LYS A 152 18.52 -4.92 5.19
N GLU A 153 18.76 -4.58 6.44
CA GLU A 153 17.73 -4.18 7.39
C GLU A 153 17.01 -2.89 6.98
N PHE A 154 15.76 -2.73 7.42
CA PHE A 154 15.08 -1.45 7.37
C PHE A 154 15.70 -0.54 8.42
N SER A 155 16.34 0.55 7.98
CA SER A 155 16.99 1.53 8.86
C SER A 155 16.22 2.84 8.83
N PRO A 156 15.32 3.10 9.80
CA PRO A 156 14.48 4.29 9.79
C PRO A 156 15.31 5.55 10.07
N ASN A 157 15.06 6.60 9.29
CA ASN A 157 15.66 7.94 9.46
C ASN A 157 14.60 9.02 9.69
N TYR A 158 13.32 8.66 9.64
CA TYR A 158 12.18 9.53 9.92
C TYR A 158 11.21 8.85 10.88
N PHE A 159 10.76 9.57 11.91
CA PHE A 159 9.89 9.04 12.95
C PHE A 159 8.67 9.94 13.14
N GLU A 160 7.49 9.36 12.97
CA GLU A 160 6.24 10.07 13.20
C GLU A 160 5.77 9.88 14.66
N ILE A 161 5.71 10.95 15.42
CA ILE A 161 5.24 10.89 16.80
C ILE A 161 3.73 10.76 16.85
N LEU A 162 3.27 9.65 17.41
CA LEU A 162 1.85 9.31 17.55
C LEU A 162 1.37 9.45 18.98
N ASN A 163 0.18 9.98 19.18
CA ASN A 163 -0.47 9.97 20.47
C ASN A 163 -1.37 8.73 20.65
N LYS A 164 -1.89 8.51 21.85
CA LYS A 164 -2.74 7.37 22.19
C LYS A 164 -3.96 7.22 21.26
N LYS A 165 -4.57 8.35 20.84
CA LYS A 165 -5.74 8.33 19.95
C LYS A 165 -5.37 7.81 18.55
N ASN A 166 -4.20 8.16 18.04
CA ASN A 166 -3.72 7.67 16.74
C ASN A 166 -3.47 6.17 16.76
N ILE A 167 -2.87 5.67 17.85
CA ILE A 167 -2.62 4.23 18.05
C ILE A 167 -3.95 3.47 18.17
N GLN A 168 -4.89 3.96 18.97
CA GLN A 168 -6.23 3.36 19.09
C GLN A 168 -6.98 3.33 17.76
N ALA A 169 -6.86 4.39 16.95
CA ALA A 169 -7.45 4.44 15.61
C ALA A 169 -6.84 3.39 14.68
N LYS A 170 -5.51 3.21 14.70
CA LYS A 170 -4.82 2.13 13.98
C LYS A 170 -5.35 0.75 14.41
N TRP A 171 -5.40 0.47 15.73
CA TRP A 171 -5.94 -0.79 16.25
C TRP A 171 -7.37 -1.05 15.82
N LYS A 172 -8.23 -0.04 15.87
CA LYS A 172 -9.61 -0.15 15.39
C LYS A 172 -9.66 -0.46 13.90
N ALA A 173 -8.82 0.17 13.09
CA ALA A 173 -8.78 -0.10 11.66
C ALA A 173 -8.29 -1.53 11.34
N LEU A 174 -7.39 -2.09 12.15
CA LEU A 174 -6.90 -3.47 12.03
C LEU A 174 -7.93 -4.53 12.44
N SER A 175 -9.03 -4.16 13.10
CA SER A 175 -10.07 -5.11 13.54
C SER A 175 -11.09 -5.47 12.46
N PHE A 176 -11.01 -4.89 11.28
CA PHE A 176 -11.85 -5.22 10.12
C PHE A 176 -11.17 -6.22 9.19
#